data_9b3c2c7efb7e30fa77780cd0877b938e
#
_entry.id   9b3c2c7efb7e30fa77780cd0877b938e
#
_cell.length_a   1.000
_cell.length_b   1.000
_cell.length_c   1.000
_cell.angle_alpha   90.00
_cell.angle_beta   90.00
_cell.angle_gamma   90.00
#
_symmetry.space_group_name_H-M   'P 1'
#
loop_
_entity.id
_entity.type
_entity.pdbx_description
1 polymer ?
#
loop_
_entity_poly.entity_id
_entity_poly.type
_entity_poly.pdbx_seq_one_letter_code
_entity_poly.pdbx_strand_id
1 'polypeptide(L)'
;MRETFDIFLIVMAVTALAVFIALHFLEAGYGYLFNRRYGPPVPNKVGWVLMESPVFILMCVLWAASDRMWEAGPLALFLLFQAHYFQRSFIFPLLMRGNSKMPLGIVLMGMLFNTLNALMQGGWIFYVSPAGYYDDWFSRPYIWIGGIVFLAGMAINLHSDYIIRHLRKPGDTRHYIPRGGLFRYVTSANYFGELLEWVGFAIASWSWAGAVFAW
;
A
#
# COMPACT_ATOMS: atom_id res chain seq x y z
N MET A 1 3.39 3.10 -26.13
CA MET A 1 3.63 2.84 -24.67
C MET A 1 2.73 3.72 -23.81
N ARG A 2 2.71 5.04 -23.97
CA ARG A 2 1.92 5.95 -23.12
C ARG A 2 0.42 5.70 -23.23
N GLU A 3 -0.16 5.59 -24.42
CA GLU A 3 -1.60 5.30 -24.61
C GLU A 3 -2.03 4.00 -23.94
N THR A 4 -1.22 2.93 -24.07
CA THR A 4 -1.51 1.64 -23.40
C THR A 4 -1.47 1.79 -21.88
N PHE A 5 -0.56 2.61 -21.37
CA PHE A 5 -0.46 2.90 -19.94
C PHE A 5 -1.64 3.74 -19.43
N ASP A 6 -2.09 4.73 -20.21
CA ASP A 6 -3.27 5.55 -19.86
C ASP A 6 -4.53 4.68 -19.82
N ILE A 7 -4.70 3.75 -20.78
CA ILE A 7 -5.79 2.76 -20.75
C ILE A 7 -5.69 1.88 -19.50
N PHE A 8 -4.48 1.42 -19.14
CA PHE A 8 -4.26 0.65 -17.92
C PHE A 8 -4.68 1.42 -16.67
N LEU A 9 -4.35 2.71 -16.55
CA LEU A 9 -4.79 3.55 -15.44
C LEU A 9 -6.31 3.70 -15.37
N ILE A 10 -6.98 3.89 -16.52
CA ILE A 10 -8.44 3.97 -16.57
C ILE A 10 -9.06 2.65 -16.10
N VAL A 11 -8.54 1.51 -16.57
CA VAL A 11 -9.00 0.19 -16.14
C VAL A 11 -8.83 0.00 -14.63
N MET A 12 -7.69 0.42 -14.07
CA MET A 12 -7.45 0.36 -12.64
C MET A 12 -8.44 1.24 -11.85
N ALA A 13 -8.69 2.47 -12.28
CA ALA A 13 -9.64 3.37 -11.64
C ALA A 13 -11.08 2.81 -11.68
N VAL A 14 -11.51 2.29 -12.82
CA VAL A 14 -12.84 1.66 -12.98
C VAL A 14 -12.94 0.40 -12.11
N THR A 15 -11.88 -0.40 -12.05
CA THR A 15 -11.83 -1.60 -11.21
C THR A 15 -11.91 -1.23 -9.73
N ALA A 16 -11.19 -0.19 -9.29
CA ALA A 16 -11.26 0.31 -7.91
C ALA A 16 -12.68 0.74 -7.54
N LEU A 17 -13.36 1.50 -8.41
CA LEU A 17 -14.76 1.89 -8.22
C LEU A 17 -15.69 0.67 -8.16
N ALA A 18 -15.52 -0.30 -9.03
CA ALA A 18 -16.32 -1.52 -9.05
C ALA A 18 -16.13 -2.34 -7.75
N VAL A 19 -14.88 -2.48 -7.29
CA VAL A 19 -14.55 -3.15 -6.02
C VAL A 19 -15.13 -2.39 -4.83
N PHE A 20 -15.02 -1.06 -4.81
CA PHE A 20 -15.62 -0.21 -3.77
C PHE A 20 -17.13 -0.44 -3.67
N ILE A 21 -17.84 -0.42 -4.81
CA ILE A 21 -19.28 -0.69 -4.84
C ILE A 21 -19.58 -2.13 -4.38
N ALA A 22 -18.83 -3.12 -4.87
CA ALA A 22 -19.02 -4.52 -4.51
C ALA A 22 -18.85 -4.79 -3.00
N LEU A 23 -17.93 -4.11 -2.34
CA LEU A 23 -17.68 -4.24 -0.89
C LEU A 23 -18.83 -3.71 -0.02
N HIS A 24 -19.77 -2.95 -0.56
CA HIS A 24 -21.02 -2.62 0.16
C HIS A 24 -21.99 -3.81 0.26
N PHE A 25 -21.82 -4.80 -0.61
CA PHE A 25 -22.69 -5.98 -0.70
C PHE A 25 -21.98 -7.29 -0.32
N LEU A 26 -20.64 -7.28 -0.34
CA LEU A 26 -19.82 -8.46 -0.10
C LEU A 26 -18.94 -8.25 1.14
N GLU A 27 -18.97 -9.20 2.05
CA GLU A 27 -18.07 -9.19 3.20
C GLU A 27 -16.67 -9.67 2.79
N ALA A 28 -15.64 -8.92 3.16
CA ALA A 28 -14.25 -9.34 3.02
C ALA A 28 -13.99 -10.51 3.99
N GLY A 29 -13.85 -11.72 3.47
CA GLY A 29 -13.84 -12.97 4.22
C GLY A 29 -12.53 -13.27 4.96
N TYR A 30 -11.85 -12.29 5.58
CA TYR A 30 -10.61 -12.48 6.33
C TYR A 30 -10.68 -11.92 7.75
N GLY A 31 -9.67 -12.21 8.57
CA GLY A 31 -9.63 -11.79 9.96
C GLY A 31 -10.75 -12.42 10.79
N TYR A 32 -11.54 -11.60 11.49
CA TYR A 32 -12.72 -12.05 12.25
C TYR A 32 -13.80 -12.66 11.36
N LEU A 33 -13.92 -12.18 10.12
CA LEU A 33 -14.91 -12.63 9.13
C LEU A 33 -14.37 -13.78 8.25
N PHE A 34 -13.36 -14.53 8.71
CA PHE A 34 -12.77 -15.63 7.96
C PHE A 34 -13.84 -16.55 7.36
N ASN A 35 -13.83 -16.68 6.03
CA ASN A 35 -14.79 -17.51 5.29
C ASN A 35 -14.07 -18.46 4.34
N ARG A 36 -14.30 -19.77 4.52
CA ARG A 36 -13.72 -20.84 3.67
C ARG A 36 -14.17 -20.78 2.20
N ARG A 37 -15.22 -20.04 1.88
CA ARG A 37 -15.66 -19.83 0.49
C ARG A 37 -14.53 -19.23 -0.38
N TYR A 38 -13.62 -18.47 0.24
CA TYR A 38 -12.48 -17.85 -0.46
C TYR A 38 -11.21 -18.74 -0.48
N GLY A 39 -11.35 -20.04 -0.20
CA GLY A 39 -10.28 -21.03 -0.32
C GLY A 39 -9.73 -21.57 1.01
N PRO A 40 -8.69 -22.42 0.94
CA PRO A 40 -8.08 -23.04 2.11
C PRO A 40 -7.39 -21.99 3.00
N PRO A 41 -7.28 -22.28 4.32
CA PRO A 41 -6.67 -21.36 5.27
C PRO A 41 -5.14 -21.35 5.14
N VAL A 42 -4.56 -20.15 5.08
CA VAL A 42 -3.13 -19.88 5.17
C VAL A 42 -2.84 -19.18 6.51
N PRO A 43 -1.73 -19.48 7.20
CA PRO A 43 -1.34 -18.70 8.39
C PRO A 43 -1.26 -17.20 8.06
N ASN A 44 -1.87 -16.36 8.88
CA ASN A 44 -2.05 -14.94 8.57
C ASN A 44 -0.73 -14.21 8.31
N LYS A 45 0.32 -14.49 9.08
CA LYS A 45 1.66 -13.91 8.88
C LYS A 45 2.24 -14.26 7.50
N VAL A 46 2.12 -15.53 7.10
CA VAL A 46 2.57 -16.01 5.79
C VAL A 46 1.74 -15.37 4.69
N GLY A 47 0.42 -15.31 4.88
CA GLY A 47 -0.49 -14.66 3.94
C GLY A 47 -0.12 -13.20 3.68
N TRP A 48 0.19 -12.44 4.72
CA TRP A 48 0.63 -11.04 4.59
C TRP A 48 1.95 -10.91 3.83
N VAL A 49 2.96 -11.73 4.15
CA VAL A 49 4.24 -11.71 3.42
C VAL A 49 4.02 -12.02 1.95
N LEU A 50 3.26 -13.08 1.64
CA LEU A 50 2.99 -13.46 0.25
C LEU A 50 2.19 -12.40 -0.51
N MET A 51 1.23 -11.77 0.14
CA MET A 51 0.36 -10.76 -0.46
C MET A 51 1.12 -9.46 -0.78
N GLU A 52 2.02 -9.03 0.12
CA GLU A 52 2.69 -7.74 0.03
C GLU A 52 4.09 -7.81 -0.62
N SER A 53 4.78 -8.97 -0.59
CA SER A 53 6.12 -9.06 -1.16
C SER A 53 6.20 -8.89 -2.69
N PRO A 54 5.20 -9.24 -3.52
CA PRO A 54 5.28 -9.04 -4.95
C PRO A 54 5.49 -7.58 -5.36
N VAL A 55 4.84 -6.63 -4.68
CA VAL A 55 5.00 -5.20 -5.02
C VAL A 55 6.42 -4.72 -4.69
N PHE A 56 6.96 -5.14 -3.53
CA PHE A 56 8.32 -4.80 -3.13
C PHE A 56 9.36 -5.35 -4.12
N ILE A 57 9.25 -6.63 -4.46
CA ILE A 57 10.19 -7.31 -5.36
C ILE A 57 10.10 -6.74 -6.77
N LEU A 58 8.87 -6.61 -7.31
CA LEU A 58 8.68 -6.13 -8.67
C LEU A 58 9.14 -4.67 -8.83
N MET A 59 8.91 -3.83 -7.83
CA MET A 59 9.40 -2.46 -7.84
C MET A 59 10.94 -2.40 -7.85
N CYS A 60 11.62 -3.29 -7.09
CA CYS A 60 13.08 -3.44 -7.18
C CYS A 60 13.53 -3.88 -8.58
N VAL A 61 12.83 -4.83 -9.19
CA VAL A 61 13.15 -5.30 -10.56
C VAL A 61 12.99 -4.17 -11.58
N LEU A 62 11.87 -3.44 -11.52
CA LEU A 62 11.60 -2.32 -12.42
C LEU A 62 12.64 -1.20 -12.25
N TRP A 63 13.02 -0.88 -11.03
CA TRP A 63 14.07 0.08 -10.74
C TRP A 63 15.41 -0.37 -11.29
N ALA A 64 15.86 -1.59 -10.99
CA ALA A 64 17.17 -2.10 -11.38
C ALA A 64 17.31 -2.31 -12.90
N ALA A 65 16.21 -2.55 -13.61
CA ALA A 65 16.17 -2.71 -15.07
C ALA A 65 16.03 -1.38 -15.83
N SER A 66 15.91 -0.23 -15.12
CA SER A 66 15.70 1.08 -15.72
C SER A 66 17.00 1.85 -15.89
N ASP A 67 17.14 2.55 -17.01
CA ASP A 67 18.22 3.51 -17.23
C ASP A 67 18.15 4.73 -16.27
N ARG A 68 16.98 4.90 -15.59
CA ARG A 68 16.69 6.01 -14.67
C ARG A 68 16.92 5.67 -13.19
N MET A 69 17.52 4.53 -12.91
CA MET A 69 17.68 4.01 -11.53
C MET A 69 18.44 4.98 -10.60
N TRP A 70 19.33 5.82 -11.14
CA TRP A 70 20.12 6.77 -10.37
C TRP A 70 19.69 8.24 -10.54
N GLU A 71 18.63 8.51 -11.31
CA GLU A 71 18.03 9.84 -11.33
C GLU A 71 17.44 10.19 -9.95
N ALA A 72 17.74 11.39 -9.45
CA ALA A 72 17.45 11.78 -8.08
C ALA A 72 15.93 11.71 -7.74
N GLY A 73 15.07 12.18 -8.63
CA GLY A 73 13.61 12.14 -8.44
C GLY A 73 13.04 10.71 -8.42
N PRO A 74 13.26 9.90 -9.47
CA PRO A 74 12.89 8.49 -9.50
C PRO A 74 13.41 7.69 -8.32
N LEU A 75 14.67 7.88 -7.93
CA LEU A 75 15.27 7.20 -6.77
C LEU A 75 14.60 7.59 -5.46
N ALA A 76 14.30 8.87 -5.25
CA ALA A 76 13.64 9.32 -4.03
C ALA A 76 12.21 8.76 -3.93
N LEU A 77 11.44 8.75 -5.03
CA LEU A 77 10.12 8.13 -5.08
C LEU A 77 10.19 6.62 -4.85
N PHE A 78 11.18 5.94 -5.43
CA PHE A 78 11.45 4.53 -5.17
C PHE A 78 11.69 4.27 -3.68
N LEU A 79 12.54 5.06 -3.03
CA LEU A 79 12.87 4.89 -1.61
C LEU A 79 11.65 5.13 -0.71
N LEU A 80 10.81 6.13 -0.98
CA LEU A 80 9.56 6.35 -0.26
C LEU A 80 8.62 5.15 -0.40
N PHE A 81 8.42 4.68 -1.62
CA PHE A 81 7.59 3.52 -1.91
C PHE A 81 8.09 2.26 -1.22
N GLN A 82 9.39 2.00 -1.31
CA GLN A 82 10.01 0.83 -0.69
C GLN A 82 10.05 0.89 0.83
N ALA A 83 10.14 2.08 1.43
CA ALA A 83 10.06 2.24 2.89
C ALA A 83 8.70 1.74 3.42
N HIS A 84 7.59 2.12 2.77
CA HIS A 84 6.27 1.60 3.10
C HIS A 84 6.19 0.09 2.92
N TYR A 85 6.52 -0.41 1.72
CA TYR A 85 6.34 -1.84 1.43
C TYR A 85 7.34 -2.75 2.15
N PHE A 86 8.53 -2.29 2.48
CA PHE A 86 9.42 -3.02 3.36
C PHE A 86 8.80 -3.23 4.75
N GLN A 87 8.24 -2.16 5.30
CA GLN A 87 7.53 -2.22 6.57
C GLN A 87 6.31 -3.15 6.47
N ARG A 88 5.51 -3.03 5.42
CA ARG A 88 4.26 -3.74 5.26
C ARG A 88 4.45 -5.22 4.94
N SER A 89 5.42 -5.55 4.08
CA SER A 89 5.70 -6.93 3.65
C SER A 89 6.45 -7.75 4.68
N PHE A 90 7.37 -7.14 5.43
CA PHE A 90 8.30 -7.90 6.26
C PHE A 90 8.19 -7.54 7.74
N ILE A 91 8.20 -6.28 8.12
CA ILE A 91 8.18 -5.88 9.54
C ILE A 91 6.80 -6.10 10.16
N PHE A 92 5.74 -5.64 9.51
CA PHE A 92 4.37 -5.75 10.04
C PHE A 92 3.96 -7.21 10.31
N PRO A 93 4.14 -8.19 9.39
CA PRO A 93 3.78 -9.57 9.65
C PRO A 93 4.58 -10.22 10.79
N LEU A 94 5.85 -9.85 10.94
CA LEU A 94 6.68 -10.35 12.05
C LEU A 94 6.16 -9.85 13.41
N LEU A 95 5.69 -8.60 13.45
CA LEU A 95 5.17 -7.98 14.66
C LEU A 95 3.72 -8.40 15.00
N MET A 96 3.00 -9.02 14.08
CA MET A 96 1.62 -9.48 14.32
C MET A 96 1.55 -10.48 15.48
N ARG A 97 0.51 -10.34 16.31
CA ARG A 97 0.22 -11.26 17.42
C ARG A 97 -0.96 -12.17 17.08
N GLY A 98 -0.93 -13.39 17.59
CA GLY A 98 -1.99 -14.39 17.40
C GLY A 98 -1.75 -15.33 16.22
N ASN A 99 -2.65 -16.31 16.08
CA ASN A 99 -2.57 -17.41 15.10
C ASN A 99 -3.80 -17.39 14.15
N SER A 100 -4.29 -16.21 13.79
CA SER A 100 -5.37 -16.07 12.84
C SER A 100 -4.98 -16.61 11.46
N LYS A 101 -5.96 -16.92 10.64
CA LYS A 101 -5.79 -17.46 9.30
C LYS A 101 -6.43 -16.53 8.28
N MET A 102 -5.94 -16.58 7.06
CA MET A 102 -6.43 -15.86 5.90
C MET A 102 -6.76 -16.85 4.79
N PRO A 103 -7.87 -16.71 4.05
CA PRO A 103 -8.15 -17.58 2.91
C PRO A 103 -7.16 -17.35 1.77
N LEU A 104 -6.74 -18.44 1.10
CA LEU A 104 -5.78 -18.37 -0.01
C LEU A 104 -6.26 -17.45 -1.15
N GLY A 105 -7.56 -17.41 -1.46
CA GLY A 105 -8.11 -16.53 -2.48
C GLY A 105 -7.89 -15.05 -2.17
N ILE A 106 -7.96 -14.65 -0.89
CA ILE A 106 -7.65 -13.28 -0.46
C ILE A 106 -6.15 -12.98 -0.67
N VAL A 107 -5.28 -13.94 -0.33
CA VAL A 107 -3.84 -13.81 -0.57
C VAL A 107 -3.54 -13.61 -2.06
N LEU A 108 -4.11 -14.46 -2.93
CA LEU A 108 -3.90 -14.38 -4.39
C LEU A 108 -4.44 -13.07 -4.98
N MET A 109 -5.59 -12.60 -4.50
CA MET A 109 -6.16 -11.32 -4.91
C MET A 109 -5.26 -10.15 -4.51
N GLY A 110 -4.72 -10.17 -3.30
CA GLY A 110 -3.77 -9.16 -2.82
C GLY A 110 -2.44 -9.20 -3.60
N MET A 111 -1.91 -10.40 -3.91
CA MET A 111 -0.73 -10.54 -4.76
C MET A 111 -0.94 -9.93 -6.15
N LEU A 112 -2.10 -10.19 -6.77
CA LEU A 112 -2.44 -9.61 -8.07
C LEU A 112 -2.54 -8.08 -7.98
N PHE A 113 -3.28 -7.56 -6.99
CA PHE A 113 -3.42 -6.13 -6.76
C PHE A 113 -2.06 -5.45 -6.56
N ASN A 114 -1.21 -6.01 -5.71
CA ASN A 114 0.13 -5.50 -5.42
C ASN A 114 1.07 -5.56 -6.63
N THR A 115 0.95 -6.61 -7.47
CA THR A 115 1.68 -6.68 -8.75
C THR A 115 1.25 -5.55 -9.69
N LEU A 116 -0.06 -5.33 -9.84
CA LEU A 116 -0.60 -4.26 -10.67
C LEU A 116 -0.20 -2.87 -10.15
N ASN A 117 -0.16 -2.69 -8.82
CA ASN A 117 0.33 -1.45 -8.23
C ASN A 117 1.81 -1.19 -8.55
N ALA A 118 2.69 -2.18 -8.41
CA ALA A 118 4.10 -2.02 -8.80
C ALA A 118 4.26 -1.64 -10.27
N LEU A 119 3.49 -2.27 -11.16
CA LEU A 119 3.48 -1.94 -12.59
C LEU A 119 2.97 -0.51 -12.84
N MET A 120 1.98 -0.06 -12.08
CA MET A 120 1.41 1.28 -12.20
C MET A 120 2.41 2.34 -11.72
N GLN A 121 2.97 2.19 -10.53
CA GLN A 121 3.90 3.18 -9.96
C GLN A 121 5.28 3.12 -10.63
N GLY A 122 5.89 1.93 -10.68
CA GLY A 122 7.20 1.74 -11.30
C GLY A 122 7.18 1.95 -12.81
N GLY A 123 6.09 1.52 -13.47
CA GLY A 123 5.88 1.78 -14.90
C GLY A 123 5.89 3.28 -15.22
N TRP A 124 5.17 4.09 -14.45
CA TRP A 124 5.20 5.54 -14.62
C TRP A 124 6.58 6.12 -14.31
N ILE A 125 7.11 5.86 -13.12
CA ILE A 125 8.33 6.50 -12.62
C ILE A 125 9.52 6.20 -13.53
N PHE A 126 9.66 4.97 -13.98
CA PHE A 126 10.88 4.51 -14.64
C PHE A 126 10.79 4.44 -16.17
N TYR A 127 9.58 4.29 -16.75
CA TYR A 127 9.45 3.96 -18.18
C TYR A 127 8.54 4.89 -18.98
N VAL A 128 7.46 5.41 -18.38
CA VAL A 128 6.40 6.12 -19.12
C VAL A 128 6.47 7.63 -18.95
N SER A 129 6.93 8.12 -17.80
CA SER A 129 7.06 9.56 -17.58
C SER A 129 8.02 10.18 -18.61
N PRO A 130 7.73 11.38 -19.15
CA PRO A 130 8.60 12.03 -20.13
C PRO A 130 10.04 12.18 -19.65
N ALA A 131 10.99 12.20 -20.57
CA ALA A 131 12.38 12.52 -20.25
C ALA A 131 12.43 13.89 -19.56
N GLY A 132 13.20 14.02 -18.48
CA GLY A 132 13.31 15.24 -17.71
C GLY A 132 12.09 15.56 -16.82
N TYR A 133 11.08 14.68 -16.75
CA TYR A 133 9.90 14.93 -15.93
C TYR A 133 10.24 15.19 -14.45
N TYR A 134 11.26 14.55 -13.96
CA TYR A 134 11.75 14.66 -12.59
C TYR A 134 13.03 15.50 -12.46
N ASP A 135 13.45 16.21 -13.53
CA ASP A 135 14.53 17.19 -13.44
C ASP A 135 14.08 18.32 -12.52
N ASP A 136 15.02 18.87 -11.76
CA ASP A 136 14.71 19.88 -10.74
C ASP A 136 13.60 19.49 -9.75
N TRP A 137 13.34 18.20 -9.61
CA TRP A 137 12.26 17.67 -8.77
C TRP A 137 12.31 18.26 -7.35
N PHE A 138 13.50 18.30 -6.73
CA PHE A 138 13.66 18.86 -5.38
C PHE A 138 13.40 20.36 -5.27
N SER A 139 13.35 21.10 -6.38
CA SER A 139 13.02 22.53 -6.42
C SER A 139 11.50 22.79 -6.42
N ARG A 140 10.69 21.73 -6.58
CA ARG A 140 9.23 21.86 -6.67
C ARG A 140 8.57 21.77 -5.29
N PRO A 141 7.69 22.74 -4.91
CA PRO A 141 7.06 22.73 -3.58
C PRO A 141 6.23 21.49 -3.28
N TYR A 142 5.55 20.92 -4.29
CA TYR A 142 4.68 19.78 -4.12
C TYR A 142 5.41 18.53 -3.64
N ILE A 143 6.71 18.40 -3.88
CA ILE A 143 7.54 17.29 -3.43
C ILE A 143 7.69 17.29 -1.92
N TRP A 144 8.01 18.46 -1.38
CA TRP A 144 8.15 18.64 0.06
C TRP A 144 6.81 18.48 0.77
N ILE A 145 5.74 19.06 0.19
CA ILE A 145 4.38 18.89 0.73
C ILE A 145 3.99 17.41 0.71
N GLY A 146 4.14 16.75 -0.43
CA GLY A 146 3.82 15.32 -0.57
C GLY A 146 4.66 14.45 0.35
N GLY A 147 5.97 14.70 0.44
CA GLY A 147 6.87 13.99 1.35
C GLY A 147 6.49 14.15 2.83
N ILE A 148 6.13 15.36 3.26
CA ILE A 148 5.67 15.62 4.63
C ILE A 148 4.35 14.89 4.90
N VAL A 149 3.38 14.94 3.98
CA VAL A 149 2.09 14.24 4.11
C VAL A 149 2.31 12.72 4.16
N PHE A 150 3.19 12.18 3.31
CA PHE A 150 3.57 10.76 3.31
C PHE A 150 4.15 10.34 4.67
N LEU A 151 5.15 11.07 5.16
CA LEU A 151 5.81 10.74 6.43
C LEU A 151 4.86 10.88 7.63
N ALA A 152 3.98 11.89 7.61
CA ALA A 152 2.94 12.03 8.63
C ALA A 152 1.95 10.85 8.60
N GLY A 153 1.51 10.44 7.40
CA GLY A 153 0.68 9.27 7.21
C GLY A 153 1.33 8.00 7.75
N MET A 154 2.61 7.78 7.41
CA MET A 154 3.38 6.64 7.89
C MET A 154 3.52 6.63 9.43
N ALA A 155 3.79 7.78 10.04
CA ALA A 155 3.85 7.89 11.50
C ALA A 155 2.50 7.54 12.15
N ILE A 156 1.39 8.00 11.57
CA ILE A 156 0.04 7.68 12.03
C ILE A 156 -0.25 6.19 11.87
N ASN A 157 0.06 5.60 10.71
CA ASN A 157 -0.14 4.17 10.45
C ASN A 157 0.64 3.32 11.47
N LEU A 158 1.94 3.56 11.61
CA LEU A 158 2.80 2.82 12.54
C LEU A 158 2.36 2.94 14.01
N HIS A 159 2.00 4.16 14.44
CA HIS A 159 1.51 4.40 15.80
C HIS A 159 0.17 3.71 16.05
N SER A 160 -0.73 3.74 15.07
CA SER A 160 -2.04 3.08 15.18
C SER A 160 -1.91 1.56 15.22
N ASP A 161 -1.04 0.98 14.38
CA ASP A 161 -0.71 -0.44 14.42
C ASP A 161 -0.05 -0.85 15.74
N TYR A 162 0.79 0.01 16.31
CA TYR A 162 1.35 -0.21 17.65
C TYR A 162 0.24 -0.30 18.70
N ILE A 163 -0.73 0.62 18.70
CA ILE A 163 -1.89 0.58 19.61
C ILE A 163 -2.66 -0.74 19.44
N ILE A 164 -3.01 -1.12 18.19
CA ILE A 164 -3.75 -2.36 17.92
C ILE A 164 -3.01 -3.59 18.46
N ARG A 165 -1.70 -3.68 18.23
CA ARG A 165 -0.89 -4.81 18.72
C ARG A 165 -0.84 -4.92 20.24
N HIS A 166 -1.01 -3.82 20.96
CA HIS A 166 -0.93 -3.78 22.43
C HIS A 166 -2.30 -3.80 23.12
N LEU A 167 -3.40 -3.93 22.37
CA LEU A 167 -4.74 -4.05 22.95
C LEU A 167 -4.93 -5.30 23.78
N ARG A 168 -4.23 -6.38 23.44
CA ARG A 168 -4.38 -7.69 24.08
C ARG A 168 -3.12 -8.09 24.83
N LYS A 169 -3.32 -8.68 26.01
CA LYS A 169 -2.25 -9.40 26.71
C LYS A 169 -1.98 -10.75 26.01
N PRO A 170 -0.78 -11.33 26.17
CA PRO A 170 -0.52 -12.69 25.68
C PRO A 170 -1.60 -13.68 26.17
N GLY A 171 -2.17 -14.48 25.25
CA GLY A 171 -3.23 -15.45 25.54
C GLY A 171 -4.65 -14.89 25.56
N ASP A 172 -4.86 -13.58 25.50
CA ASP A 172 -6.19 -12.99 25.43
C ASP A 172 -6.71 -13.00 23.98
N THR A 173 -7.88 -13.64 23.79
CA THR A 173 -8.54 -13.76 22.47
C THR A 173 -9.72 -12.81 22.28
N ARG A 174 -10.07 -12.02 23.29
CA ARG A 174 -11.18 -11.07 23.23
C ARG A 174 -10.90 -9.94 22.23
N HIS A 175 -11.97 -9.33 21.76
CA HIS A 175 -11.90 -8.16 20.88
C HIS A 175 -12.04 -6.88 21.68
N TYR A 176 -11.16 -5.93 21.44
CA TYR A 176 -11.18 -4.62 22.10
C TYR A 176 -11.25 -3.52 21.05
N ILE A 177 -12.00 -2.48 21.38
CA ILE A 177 -12.03 -1.25 20.57
C ILE A 177 -10.77 -0.44 20.89
N PRO A 178 -9.92 -0.13 19.91
CA PRO A 178 -8.74 0.69 20.15
C PRO A 178 -9.14 2.10 20.62
N ARG A 179 -8.41 2.60 21.61
CA ARG A 179 -8.60 3.93 22.17
C ARG A 179 -7.22 4.60 22.33
N GLY A 180 -7.14 5.87 22.11
CA GLY A 180 -5.87 6.59 22.16
C GLY A 180 -5.34 6.96 20.77
N GLY A 181 -4.34 7.83 20.70
CA GLY A 181 -3.88 8.37 19.43
C GLY A 181 -5.04 8.88 18.57
N LEU A 182 -4.95 8.68 17.26
CA LEU A 182 -6.01 9.08 16.33
C LEU A 182 -7.28 8.22 16.39
N PHE A 183 -7.27 7.06 17.07
CA PHE A 183 -8.50 6.31 17.33
C PHE A 183 -9.54 7.06 18.17
N ARG A 184 -9.17 8.20 18.77
CA ARG A 184 -10.13 9.11 19.42
C ARG A 184 -11.05 9.83 18.44
N TYR A 185 -10.62 9.95 17.18
CA TYR A 185 -11.31 10.76 16.16
C TYR A 185 -11.81 9.92 14.98
N VAL A 186 -11.07 8.86 14.61
CA VAL A 186 -11.41 7.98 13.48
C VAL A 186 -11.34 6.51 13.90
N THR A 187 -12.27 5.69 13.44
CA THR A 187 -12.39 4.28 13.81
C THR A 187 -11.27 3.40 13.24
N SER A 188 -10.69 3.80 12.11
CA SER A 188 -9.66 3.06 11.38
C SER A 188 -8.43 3.93 11.16
N ALA A 189 -7.82 4.39 12.27
CA ALA A 189 -6.72 5.34 12.24
C ALA A 189 -5.47 4.82 11.49
N ASN A 190 -5.24 3.51 11.50
CA ASN A 190 -4.18 2.88 10.71
C ASN A 190 -4.41 3.03 9.19
N TYR A 191 -5.62 2.76 8.70
CA TYR A 191 -5.97 2.96 7.29
C TYR A 191 -6.02 4.44 6.91
N PHE A 192 -6.43 5.30 7.83
CA PHE A 192 -6.36 6.74 7.59
C PHE A 192 -4.91 7.22 7.40
N GLY A 193 -3.98 6.70 8.20
CA GLY A 193 -2.55 6.95 8.02
C GLY A 193 -2.05 6.47 6.64
N GLU A 194 -2.42 5.25 6.26
CA GLU A 194 -2.05 4.67 4.96
C GLU A 194 -2.65 5.45 3.77
N LEU A 195 -3.89 5.92 3.90
CA LEU A 195 -4.49 6.83 2.91
C LEU A 195 -3.69 8.13 2.75
N LEU A 196 -3.26 8.73 3.86
CA LEU A 196 -2.40 9.92 3.81
C LEU A 196 -1.04 9.63 3.17
N GLU A 197 -0.44 8.47 3.43
CA GLU A 197 0.79 8.06 2.75
C GLU A 197 0.61 8.09 1.22
N TRP A 198 -0.46 7.48 0.72
CA TRP A 198 -0.69 7.41 -0.72
C TRP A 198 -1.12 8.75 -1.34
N VAL A 199 -1.87 9.57 -0.63
CA VAL A 199 -2.14 10.97 -1.04
C VAL A 199 -0.83 11.76 -1.09
N GLY A 200 0.03 11.63 -0.08
CA GLY A 200 1.35 12.24 -0.05
C GLY A 200 2.23 11.78 -1.21
N PHE A 201 2.24 10.48 -1.52
CA PHE A 201 2.97 9.92 -2.65
C PHE A 201 2.44 10.43 -3.99
N ALA A 202 1.12 10.52 -4.14
CA ALA A 202 0.48 11.07 -5.34
C ALA A 202 0.88 12.53 -5.57
N ILE A 203 0.90 13.34 -4.51
CA ILE A 203 1.36 14.74 -4.55
C ILE A 203 2.84 14.79 -4.91
N ALA A 204 3.70 14.00 -4.25
CA ALA A 204 5.14 13.99 -4.49
C ALA A 204 5.49 13.52 -5.90
N SER A 205 4.88 12.45 -6.39
CA SER A 205 5.11 11.93 -7.74
C SER A 205 4.49 12.79 -8.84
N TRP A 206 3.52 13.62 -8.50
CA TRP A 206 2.73 14.47 -9.40
C TRP A 206 2.22 13.70 -10.62
N SER A 207 1.66 12.51 -10.38
CA SER A 207 1.32 11.57 -11.44
C SER A 207 -0.10 11.05 -11.32
N TRP A 208 -0.72 10.76 -12.47
CA TRP A 208 -2.00 10.06 -12.50
C TRP A 208 -1.92 8.65 -11.91
N ALA A 209 -0.76 7.98 -12.05
CA ALA A 209 -0.53 6.68 -11.43
C ALA A 209 -0.65 6.78 -9.90
N GLY A 210 -0.01 7.78 -9.28
CA GLY A 210 -0.15 8.05 -7.85
C GLY A 210 -1.58 8.40 -7.47
N ALA A 211 -2.24 9.28 -8.24
CA ALA A 211 -3.61 9.71 -7.96
C ALA A 211 -4.63 8.55 -8.04
N VAL A 212 -4.53 7.67 -9.05
CA VAL A 212 -5.39 6.50 -9.20
C VAL A 212 -5.19 5.50 -8.05
N PHE A 213 -3.97 5.38 -7.54
CA PHE A 213 -3.72 4.48 -6.41
C PHE A 213 -4.24 5.06 -5.08
N ALA A 214 -4.13 6.38 -4.88
CA ALA A 214 -4.65 7.06 -3.70
C ALA A 214 -6.19 7.12 -3.65
N TRP A 215 -6.83 7.04 -4.83
CA TRP A 215 -8.30 6.97 -5.00
C TRP A 215 -8.85 5.65 -4.50
#